data_362ec6f384e76395c62937e2d2c6044d
#
_entry.id   362ec6f384e76395c62937e2d2c6044d
#
_cell.length_a   1.000
_cell.length_b   1.000
_cell.length_c   1.000
_cell.angle_alpha   90.00
_cell.angle_beta   90.00
_cell.angle_gamma   90.00
#
_symmetry.space_group_name_H-M   'P 1'
#
loop_
_entity.id
_entity.type
_entity.pdbx_description
1 polymer ?
#
loop_
_entity_poly.entity_id
_entity_poly.type
_entity_poly.pdbx_seq_one_letter_code
_entity_poly.pdbx_strand_id
1 'polypeptide(L)'
;MAQRLATEYVKTCLELTEAEMSRFIAMFQGHQNLLQVKVLENGSQEVVFMDRPGDQIALSFERKMGKYVFEGSCRFTNPNLVNLMRKALSDFKGSAIVNRIYTGYTMVYQYAAGTVVRIVELKGNQEKIVYEYKDTIGEFERMFRRSEAEREIQKIWYEIDHFLDLRNQSGEKDAIDEHLKMLAHRLFVLEA
;
A
#
# COMPACT_ATOMS: atom_id res chain seq x y z
N MET A 1 -4.23 -33.06 4.53
CA MET A 1 -4.07 -31.65 4.17
C MET A 1 -5.42 -30.93 4.31
N ALA A 2 -5.46 -29.75 4.92
CA ALA A 2 -6.70 -29.00 5.04
C ALA A 2 -7.13 -28.49 3.64
N GLN A 3 -8.34 -28.85 3.23
CA GLN A 3 -8.90 -28.43 1.96
C GLN A 3 -9.37 -26.99 2.04
N ARG A 4 -8.94 -26.14 1.09
CA ARG A 4 -9.45 -24.78 0.95
C ARG A 4 -10.84 -24.81 0.36
N LEU A 5 -11.80 -24.20 1.09
CA LEU A 5 -13.22 -24.17 0.71
C LEU A 5 -13.51 -23.01 -0.26
N ALA A 6 -12.96 -21.84 0.03
CA ALA A 6 -13.14 -20.63 -0.77
C ALA A 6 -12.02 -19.63 -0.53
N THR A 7 -11.91 -18.64 -1.40
CA THR A 7 -11.08 -17.45 -1.21
C THR A 7 -11.95 -16.21 -1.41
N GLU A 8 -12.03 -15.38 -0.39
CA GLU A 8 -12.76 -14.11 -0.40
C GLU A 8 -11.77 -12.96 -0.50
N TYR A 9 -11.99 -12.08 -1.45
CA TYR A 9 -11.33 -10.80 -1.58
C TYR A 9 -12.28 -9.76 -0.97
N VAL A 10 -12.05 -9.39 0.30
CA VAL A 10 -13.00 -8.57 1.09
C VAL A 10 -12.91 -7.10 0.71
N LYS A 11 -11.68 -6.60 0.55
CA LYS A 11 -11.41 -5.26 0.06
C LYS A 11 -10.33 -5.38 -0.99
N THR A 12 -10.64 -5.02 -2.19
CA THR A 12 -9.69 -5.08 -3.32
C THR A 12 -9.72 -3.76 -4.05
N CYS A 13 -8.56 -3.20 -4.30
CA CYS A 13 -8.36 -2.05 -5.14
C CYS A 13 -7.36 -2.41 -6.25
N LEU A 14 -7.81 -2.28 -7.50
CA LEU A 14 -6.98 -2.42 -8.70
C LEU A 14 -7.18 -1.18 -9.57
N GLU A 15 -6.10 -0.49 -9.89
CA GLU A 15 -6.08 0.62 -10.84
C GLU A 15 -5.31 0.20 -12.07
N LEU A 16 -5.98 0.11 -13.21
CA LEU A 16 -5.44 -0.38 -14.46
C LEU A 16 -5.47 0.72 -15.53
N THR A 17 -4.37 0.91 -16.21
CA THR A 17 -4.37 1.65 -17.49
C THR A 17 -5.13 0.85 -18.55
N GLU A 18 -5.44 1.44 -19.70
CA GLU A 18 -6.12 0.74 -20.79
C GLU A 18 -5.33 -0.49 -21.29
N ALA A 19 -4.00 -0.36 -21.38
CA ALA A 19 -3.12 -1.46 -21.74
C ALA A 19 -3.10 -2.56 -20.67
N GLU A 20 -3.13 -2.19 -19.38
CA GLU A 20 -3.18 -3.14 -18.27
C GLU A 20 -4.55 -3.82 -18.17
N MET A 21 -5.64 -3.11 -18.45
CA MET A 21 -6.97 -3.72 -18.54
C MET A 21 -7.04 -4.77 -19.63
N SER A 22 -6.48 -4.50 -20.81
CA SER A 22 -6.36 -5.48 -21.88
C SER A 22 -5.54 -6.71 -21.46
N ARG A 23 -4.42 -6.52 -20.76
CA ARG A 23 -3.60 -7.62 -20.21
C ARG A 23 -4.33 -8.41 -19.12
N PHE A 24 -5.10 -7.72 -18.26
CA PHE A 24 -5.95 -8.35 -17.25
C PHE A 24 -6.97 -9.29 -17.90
N ILE A 25 -7.70 -8.80 -18.89
CA ILE A 25 -8.69 -9.60 -19.64
C ILE A 25 -8.00 -10.79 -20.30
N ALA A 26 -6.89 -10.57 -21.01
CA ALA A 26 -6.14 -11.64 -21.71
C ALA A 26 -5.63 -12.72 -20.75
N MET A 27 -5.22 -12.36 -19.52
CA MET A 27 -4.78 -13.30 -18.50
C MET A 27 -5.86 -14.31 -18.13
N PHE A 28 -7.12 -13.89 -18.09
CA PHE A 28 -8.25 -14.75 -17.76
C PHE A 28 -8.84 -15.48 -18.98
N GLN A 29 -8.74 -14.93 -20.18
CA GLN A 29 -9.25 -15.55 -21.42
C GLN A 29 -8.53 -16.86 -21.77
N GLY A 30 -7.26 -16.99 -21.42
CA GLY A 30 -6.48 -18.21 -21.70
C GLY A 30 -6.92 -19.47 -20.93
N HIS A 31 -7.83 -19.33 -19.97
CA HIS A 31 -8.31 -20.42 -19.12
C HIS A 31 -9.82 -20.67 -19.28
N GLN A 32 -10.19 -21.38 -20.38
CA GLN A 32 -11.52 -21.96 -20.61
C GLN A 32 -12.71 -21.01 -20.46
N ASN A 33 -13.18 -20.43 -21.58
CA ASN A 33 -14.54 -19.90 -21.86
C ASN A 33 -15.38 -19.29 -20.70
N LEU A 34 -14.75 -18.84 -19.62
CA LEU A 34 -15.39 -18.43 -18.39
C LEU A 34 -15.41 -16.92 -18.19
N LEU A 35 -15.05 -16.16 -19.22
CA LEU A 35 -14.96 -14.71 -19.14
C LEU A 35 -15.92 -14.07 -20.15
N GLN A 36 -16.76 -13.16 -19.67
CA GLN A 36 -17.52 -12.23 -20.49
C GLN A 36 -17.14 -10.80 -20.10
N VAL A 37 -16.92 -9.95 -21.08
CA VAL A 37 -16.65 -8.53 -20.86
C VAL A 37 -17.82 -7.73 -21.43
N LYS A 38 -18.45 -6.93 -20.56
CA LYS A 38 -19.51 -5.99 -20.95
C LYS A 38 -18.94 -4.58 -20.85
N VAL A 39 -19.08 -3.81 -21.90
CA VAL A 39 -18.73 -2.38 -21.93
C VAL A 39 -20.01 -1.59 -21.71
N LEU A 40 -19.99 -0.70 -20.71
CA LEU A 40 -21.10 0.16 -20.36
C LEU A 40 -21.03 1.47 -21.13
N GLU A 41 -22.17 2.18 -21.25
CA GLU A 41 -22.27 3.46 -22.00
C GLU A 41 -21.31 4.54 -21.49
N ASN A 42 -21.01 4.54 -20.19
CA ASN A 42 -20.06 5.46 -19.56
C ASN A 42 -18.58 5.08 -19.76
N GLY A 43 -18.30 4.02 -20.56
CA GLY A 43 -16.97 3.50 -20.81
C GLY A 43 -16.39 2.61 -19.71
N SER A 44 -17.13 2.38 -18.61
CA SER A 44 -16.77 1.38 -17.59
C SER A 44 -16.91 -0.03 -18.16
N GLN A 45 -16.20 -0.98 -17.56
CA GLN A 45 -16.24 -2.38 -18.01
C GLN A 45 -16.63 -3.30 -16.86
N GLU A 46 -17.48 -4.25 -17.13
CA GLU A 46 -17.84 -5.32 -16.23
C GLU A 46 -17.24 -6.62 -16.75
N VAL A 47 -16.38 -7.24 -15.95
CA VAL A 47 -15.74 -8.52 -16.25
C VAL A 47 -16.43 -9.59 -15.43
N VAL A 48 -17.12 -10.51 -16.13
CA VAL A 48 -17.92 -11.57 -15.52
C VAL A 48 -17.20 -12.90 -15.65
N PHE A 49 -16.98 -13.56 -14.54
CA PHE A 49 -16.36 -14.88 -14.46
C PHE A 49 -17.39 -15.95 -14.11
N MET A 50 -17.25 -17.13 -14.69
CA MET A 50 -17.99 -18.31 -14.28
C MET A 50 -17.14 -19.10 -13.28
N ASP A 51 -17.48 -19.06 -11.97
CA ASP A 51 -16.74 -19.76 -10.92
C ASP A 51 -17.10 -21.24 -10.87
N ARG A 52 -18.41 -21.52 -10.94
CA ARG A 52 -19.01 -22.86 -11.06
C ARG A 52 -20.15 -22.80 -12.09
N PRO A 53 -20.64 -23.94 -12.60
CA PRO A 53 -21.82 -23.96 -13.43
C PRO A 53 -23.00 -23.24 -12.73
N GLY A 54 -23.43 -22.10 -13.27
CA GLY A 54 -24.50 -21.28 -12.72
C GLY A 54 -24.07 -20.13 -11.80
N ASP A 55 -22.82 -20.11 -11.27
CA ASP A 55 -22.33 -19.06 -10.37
C ASP A 55 -21.48 -18.06 -11.16
N GLN A 56 -22.01 -16.87 -11.37
CA GLN A 56 -21.31 -15.77 -12.02
C GLN A 56 -20.78 -14.76 -10.98
N ILE A 57 -19.56 -14.32 -11.18
CA ILE A 57 -18.91 -13.29 -10.36
C ILE A 57 -18.54 -12.14 -11.28
N ALA A 58 -19.09 -10.95 -11.01
CA ALA A 58 -18.85 -9.75 -11.79
C ALA A 58 -17.89 -8.81 -11.05
N LEU A 59 -16.84 -8.36 -11.74
CA LEU A 59 -15.96 -7.29 -11.30
C LEU A 59 -16.24 -6.04 -12.14
N SER A 60 -16.74 -4.99 -11.48
CA SER A 60 -17.07 -3.73 -12.15
C SER A 60 -15.90 -2.78 -12.09
N PHE A 61 -15.30 -2.49 -13.24
CA PHE A 61 -14.21 -1.53 -13.39
C PHE A 61 -14.78 -0.18 -13.83
N GLU A 62 -14.78 0.79 -12.93
CA GLU A 62 -15.19 2.16 -13.25
C GLU A 62 -14.08 2.90 -14.01
N ARG A 63 -14.46 3.67 -15.02
CA ARG A 63 -13.52 4.51 -15.75
C ARG A 63 -13.36 5.85 -15.01
N LYS A 64 -12.20 6.05 -14.35
CA LYS A 64 -11.84 7.26 -13.60
C LYS A 64 -10.52 7.82 -14.12
N MET A 65 -10.49 9.08 -14.54
CA MET A 65 -9.25 9.78 -14.98
C MET A 65 -8.39 8.99 -15.98
N GLY A 66 -9.03 8.31 -16.96
CA GLY A 66 -8.32 7.53 -17.97
C GLY A 66 -7.82 6.16 -17.51
N LYS A 67 -8.15 5.74 -16.30
CA LYS A 67 -7.86 4.42 -15.75
C LYS A 67 -9.16 3.64 -15.49
N TYR A 68 -9.02 2.33 -15.40
CA TYR A 68 -10.07 1.42 -14.93
C TYR A 68 -9.80 1.08 -13.47
N VAL A 69 -10.74 1.41 -12.60
CA VAL A 69 -10.62 1.21 -11.15
C VAL A 69 -11.65 0.20 -10.68
N PHE A 70 -11.18 -0.89 -10.10
CA PHE A 70 -12.01 -1.84 -9.38
C PHE A 70 -11.83 -1.64 -7.88
N GLU A 71 -12.92 -1.30 -7.20
CA GLU A 71 -12.99 -1.25 -5.75
C GLU A 71 -14.17 -2.13 -5.30
N GLY A 72 -13.88 -3.24 -4.64
CA GLY A 72 -14.95 -4.13 -4.27
C GLY A 72 -14.51 -5.41 -3.57
N SER A 73 -15.46 -6.32 -3.47
CA SER A 73 -15.26 -7.65 -2.93
C SER A 73 -15.72 -8.72 -3.91
N CYS A 74 -15.08 -9.88 -3.87
CA CYS A 74 -15.48 -11.04 -4.64
C CYS A 74 -15.10 -12.33 -3.92
N ARG A 75 -15.76 -13.44 -4.24
CA ARG A 75 -15.46 -14.74 -3.67
C ARG A 75 -15.32 -15.77 -4.76
N PHE A 76 -14.21 -16.47 -4.78
CA PHE A 76 -13.93 -17.56 -5.72
C PHE A 76 -13.81 -18.89 -4.98
N THR A 77 -14.38 -19.93 -5.58
CA THR A 77 -14.18 -21.32 -5.15
C THR A 77 -13.31 -22.09 -6.13
N ASN A 78 -13.26 -21.67 -7.40
CA ASN A 78 -12.40 -22.25 -8.43
C ASN A 78 -10.92 -21.89 -8.17
N PRO A 79 -10.03 -22.87 -7.92
CA PRO A 79 -8.63 -22.63 -7.65
C PRO A 79 -7.88 -21.87 -8.76
N ASN A 80 -8.26 -22.10 -10.01
CA ASN A 80 -7.64 -21.43 -11.16
C ASN A 80 -7.93 -19.91 -11.15
N LEU A 81 -9.20 -19.53 -10.91
CA LEU A 81 -9.60 -18.12 -10.80
C LEU A 81 -8.90 -17.44 -9.61
N VAL A 82 -8.80 -18.14 -8.46
CA VAL A 82 -8.06 -17.64 -7.30
C VAL A 82 -6.59 -17.39 -7.64
N ASN A 83 -5.93 -18.30 -8.36
CA ASN A 83 -4.54 -18.12 -8.74
C ASN A 83 -4.35 -16.98 -9.73
N LEU A 84 -5.25 -16.84 -10.70
CA LEU A 84 -5.23 -15.72 -11.65
C LEU A 84 -5.45 -14.38 -10.97
N MET A 85 -6.43 -14.30 -10.05
CA MET A 85 -6.68 -13.06 -9.30
C MET A 85 -5.49 -12.69 -8.41
N ARG A 86 -4.85 -13.68 -7.76
CA ARG A 86 -3.61 -13.46 -7.00
C ARG A 86 -2.49 -12.92 -7.89
N LYS A 87 -2.33 -13.50 -9.09
CA LYS A 87 -1.35 -13.02 -10.07
C LYS A 87 -1.67 -11.61 -10.54
N ALA A 88 -2.94 -11.31 -10.80
CA ALA A 88 -3.37 -9.97 -11.17
C ALA A 88 -3.06 -8.93 -10.09
N LEU A 89 -3.32 -9.23 -8.80
CA LEU A 89 -2.93 -8.35 -7.70
C LEU A 89 -1.42 -8.07 -7.68
N SER A 90 -0.60 -9.09 -7.92
CA SER A 90 0.86 -8.93 -7.94
C SER A 90 1.34 -8.14 -9.16
N ASP A 91 0.90 -8.50 -10.36
CA ASP A 91 1.37 -7.93 -11.63
C ASP A 91 0.93 -6.46 -11.78
N PHE A 92 -0.26 -6.12 -11.31
CA PHE A 92 -0.82 -4.75 -11.37
C PHE A 92 -0.71 -3.96 -10.07
N LYS A 93 0.13 -4.41 -9.13
CA LYS A 93 0.41 -3.73 -7.86
C LYS A 93 -0.85 -3.38 -7.06
N GLY A 94 -1.86 -4.26 -7.09
CA GLY A 94 -3.11 -4.07 -6.39
C GLY A 94 -2.98 -4.18 -4.87
N SER A 95 -3.98 -3.66 -4.16
CA SER A 95 -4.11 -3.81 -2.71
C SER A 95 -5.37 -4.61 -2.38
N ALA A 96 -5.30 -5.52 -1.41
CA ALA A 96 -6.44 -6.35 -1.03
C ALA A 96 -6.32 -6.93 0.38
N ILE A 97 -7.46 -7.23 0.99
CA ILE A 97 -7.56 -8.14 2.13
C ILE A 97 -8.20 -9.43 1.61
N VAL A 98 -7.49 -10.54 1.74
CA VAL A 98 -7.88 -11.83 1.15
C VAL A 98 -8.00 -12.90 2.23
N ASN A 99 -9.20 -13.45 2.40
CA ASN A 99 -9.50 -14.52 3.30
C ASN A 99 -9.44 -15.86 2.56
N ARG A 100 -8.50 -16.72 2.91
CA ARG A 100 -8.49 -18.12 2.47
C ARG A 100 -9.16 -18.97 3.53
N ILE A 101 -10.34 -19.47 3.21
CA ILE A 101 -11.22 -20.18 4.13
C ILE A 101 -10.93 -21.68 4.04
N TYR A 102 -10.59 -22.27 5.18
CA TYR A 102 -10.37 -23.72 5.37
C TYR A 102 -11.35 -24.26 6.39
N THR A 103 -11.47 -25.57 6.47
CA THR A 103 -12.27 -26.22 7.53
C THR A 103 -11.61 -25.95 8.89
N GLY A 104 -12.28 -25.13 9.73
CA GLY A 104 -11.88 -24.83 11.10
C GLY A 104 -10.93 -23.64 11.31
N TYR A 105 -10.42 -23.00 10.26
CA TYR A 105 -9.62 -21.76 10.36
C TYR A 105 -9.65 -20.95 9.07
N THR A 106 -9.27 -19.68 9.16
CA THR A 106 -9.14 -18.78 8.02
C THR A 106 -7.76 -18.13 8.03
N MET A 107 -7.10 -18.10 6.87
CA MET A 107 -5.87 -17.36 6.68
C MET A 107 -6.17 -16.02 6.01
N VAL A 108 -5.86 -14.93 6.68
CA VAL A 108 -6.07 -13.56 6.20
C VAL A 108 -4.75 -13.03 5.64
N TYR A 109 -4.74 -12.67 4.37
CA TYR A 109 -3.59 -12.08 3.68
C TYR A 109 -3.88 -10.61 3.41
N GLN A 110 -2.97 -9.73 3.79
CA GLN A 110 -3.02 -8.32 3.44
C GLN A 110 -2.00 -8.05 2.33
N TYR A 111 -2.50 -7.55 1.21
CA TYR A 111 -1.69 -7.14 0.06
C TYR A 111 -1.61 -5.62 0.02
N ALA A 112 -0.40 -5.09 -0.16
CA ALA A 112 -0.13 -3.70 -0.46
C ALA A 112 0.80 -3.61 -1.67
N ALA A 113 0.42 -2.84 -2.68
CA ALA A 113 1.19 -2.66 -3.92
C ALA A 113 1.65 -4.00 -4.55
N GLY A 114 0.76 -5.01 -4.58
CA GLY A 114 1.01 -6.32 -5.19
C GLY A 114 1.78 -7.31 -4.34
N THR A 115 2.25 -6.94 -3.16
CA THR A 115 3.01 -7.80 -2.25
C THR A 115 2.24 -8.12 -0.97
N VAL A 116 2.50 -9.29 -0.41
CA VAL A 116 1.91 -9.67 0.89
C VAL A 116 2.70 -8.99 2.00
N VAL A 117 2.02 -8.16 2.79
CA VAL A 117 2.63 -7.44 3.92
C VAL A 117 2.28 -8.05 5.27
N ARG A 118 1.18 -8.79 5.36
CA ARG A 118 0.79 -9.47 6.60
C ARG A 118 -0.02 -10.72 6.32
N ILE A 119 0.19 -11.77 7.13
CA ILE A 119 -0.59 -13.01 7.11
C ILE A 119 -0.99 -13.33 8.55
N VAL A 120 -2.29 -13.55 8.76
CA VAL A 120 -2.87 -13.87 10.06
C VAL A 120 -3.70 -15.15 9.95
N GLU A 121 -3.55 -16.05 10.90
CA GLU A 121 -4.40 -17.21 11.08
C GLU A 121 -5.50 -16.86 12.10
N LEU A 122 -6.76 -17.04 11.70
CA LEU A 122 -7.93 -16.90 12.55
C LEU A 122 -8.52 -18.28 12.83
N LYS A 123 -8.56 -18.67 14.10
CA LYS A 123 -9.15 -19.96 14.55
C LYS A 123 -10.06 -19.72 15.75
N GLY A 124 -11.38 -19.78 15.53
CA GLY A 124 -12.36 -19.37 16.54
C GLY A 124 -12.12 -17.91 16.95
N ASN A 125 -11.90 -17.67 18.24
CA ASN A 125 -11.61 -16.35 18.81
C ASN A 125 -10.09 -16.06 18.93
N GLN A 126 -9.25 -16.92 18.38
CA GLN A 126 -7.80 -16.76 18.43
C GLN A 126 -7.27 -16.20 17.13
N GLU A 127 -6.40 -15.21 17.24
CA GLU A 127 -5.67 -14.59 16.14
C GLU A 127 -4.18 -14.87 16.33
N LYS A 128 -3.52 -15.39 15.30
CA LYS A 128 -2.08 -15.63 15.29
C LYS A 128 -1.44 -14.97 14.07
N ILE A 129 -0.51 -14.06 14.29
CA ILE A 129 0.29 -13.49 13.22
C ILE A 129 1.28 -14.56 12.74
N VAL A 130 1.18 -14.94 11.46
CA VAL A 130 2.05 -15.92 10.81
C VAL A 130 3.21 -15.23 10.11
N TYR A 131 2.94 -14.08 9.50
CA TYR A 131 3.92 -13.27 8.79
C TYR A 131 3.56 -11.79 8.89
N GLU A 132 4.58 -10.94 9.10
CA GLU A 132 4.44 -9.49 9.05
C GLU A 132 5.72 -8.91 8.43
N TYR A 133 5.55 -8.13 7.37
CA TYR A 133 6.65 -7.39 6.77
C TYR A 133 7.02 -6.23 7.68
N LYS A 134 8.27 -6.21 8.14
CA LYS A 134 8.83 -5.09 8.89
C LYS A 134 9.84 -4.38 8.02
N ASP A 135 9.58 -3.13 7.72
CA ASP A 135 10.51 -2.25 7.01
C ASP A 135 11.64 -1.79 7.95
N THR A 136 12.46 -2.76 8.36
CA THR A 136 13.57 -2.50 9.30
C THR A 136 14.61 -1.53 8.71
N ILE A 137 14.82 -1.56 7.40
CA ILE A 137 15.77 -0.65 6.71
C ILE A 137 15.21 0.77 6.72
N GLY A 138 13.93 0.95 6.33
CA GLY A 138 13.30 2.27 6.34
C GLY A 138 13.13 2.84 7.77
N GLU A 139 12.90 2.00 8.79
CA GLU A 139 12.92 2.42 10.18
C GLU A 139 14.32 2.88 10.61
N PHE A 140 15.37 2.15 10.22
CA PHE A 140 16.77 2.51 10.50
C PHE A 140 17.15 3.83 9.82
N GLU A 141 16.77 4.02 8.54
CA GLU A 141 17.01 5.27 7.82
C GLU A 141 16.28 6.46 8.47
N ARG A 142 15.04 6.28 8.91
CA ARG A 142 14.29 7.32 9.64
C ARG A 142 14.93 7.66 10.97
N MET A 143 15.42 6.67 11.72
CA MET A 143 16.15 6.88 12.98
C MET A 143 17.47 7.60 12.74
N PHE A 144 18.21 7.27 11.68
CA PHE A 144 19.46 7.93 11.32
C PHE A 144 19.24 9.40 10.98
N ARG A 145 18.27 9.70 10.10
CA ARG A 145 17.92 11.08 9.72
C ARG A 145 17.48 11.91 10.93
N ARG A 146 16.70 11.32 11.82
CA ARG A 146 16.27 11.98 13.06
C ARG A 146 17.45 12.27 13.99
N SER A 147 18.38 11.32 14.16
CA SER A 147 19.59 11.51 14.96
C SER A 147 20.54 12.55 14.36
N GLU A 148 20.64 12.65 13.04
CA GLU A 148 21.43 13.69 12.38
C GLU A 148 20.79 15.08 12.56
N ALA A 149 19.47 15.19 12.40
CA ALA A 149 18.75 16.44 12.65
C ALA A 149 18.89 16.90 14.10
N GLU A 150 18.76 16.00 15.06
CA GLU A 150 18.94 16.32 16.49
C GLU A 150 20.36 16.80 16.80
N ARG A 151 21.40 16.20 16.21
CA ARG A 151 22.79 16.65 16.35
C ARG A 151 23.02 18.03 15.72
N GLU A 152 22.39 18.29 14.59
CA GLU A 152 22.49 19.60 13.92
C GLU A 152 21.77 20.68 14.74
N ILE A 153 20.60 20.39 15.27
CA ILE A 153 19.86 21.26 16.20
C ILE A 153 20.72 21.61 17.41
N GLN A 154 21.36 20.62 18.05
CA GLN A 154 22.24 20.86 19.20
C GLN A 154 23.44 21.75 18.85
N LYS A 155 24.05 21.58 17.67
CA LYS A 155 25.13 22.47 17.20
C LYS A 155 24.64 23.89 17.01
N ILE A 156 23.48 24.08 16.40
CA ILE A 156 22.90 25.40 16.18
C ILE A 156 22.59 26.09 17.51
N TRP A 157 22.05 25.38 18.49
CA TRP A 157 21.84 25.93 19.84
C TRP A 157 23.15 26.41 20.48
N TYR A 158 24.22 25.60 20.40
CA TYR A 158 25.51 25.97 20.90
C TYR A 158 26.12 27.21 20.21
N GLU A 159 25.93 27.32 18.89
CA GLU A 159 26.35 28.49 18.12
C GLU A 159 25.52 29.73 18.49
N ILE A 160 24.23 29.60 18.69
CA ILE A 160 23.35 30.71 19.13
C ILE A 160 23.82 31.23 20.51
N ASP A 161 24.04 30.34 21.46
CA ASP A 161 24.53 30.74 22.81
C ASP A 161 25.86 31.46 22.71
N HIS A 162 26.79 30.97 21.90
CA HIS A 162 28.09 31.60 21.67
C HIS A 162 27.97 33.01 21.07
N PHE A 163 27.10 33.19 20.06
CA PHE A 163 26.88 34.50 19.45
C PHE A 163 26.11 35.47 20.35
N LEU A 164 25.25 34.99 21.22
CA LEU A 164 24.62 35.80 22.25
C LEU A 164 25.63 36.33 23.27
N ASP A 165 26.59 35.46 23.67
CA ASP A 165 27.68 35.89 24.59
C ASP A 165 28.59 36.92 23.90
N LEU A 166 28.96 36.72 22.64
CA LEU A 166 29.74 37.70 21.87
C LEU A 166 29.00 39.04 21.71
N ARG A 167 27.68 39.02 21.47
CA ARG A 167 26.83 40.21 21.38
C ARG A 167 26.87 41.03 22.66
N ASN A 168 26.94 40.37 23.81
CA ASN A 168 27.01 41.03 25.12
C ASN A 168 28.35 41.66 25.37
N GLN A 169 29.43 41.18 24.73
CA GLN A 169 30.82 41.61 24.95
C GLN A 169 31.32 42.59 23.87
N SER A 170 30.74 42.60 22.67
CA SER A 170 31.22 43.38 21.53
C SER A 170 30.33 44.62 21.23
N GLY A 171 30.95 45.66 20.66
CA GLY A 171 30.25 46.83 20.19
C GLY A 171 29.58 46.72 18.79
N GLU A 172 29.98 45.69 18.01
CA GLU A 172 29.43 45.44 16.64
C GLU A 172 28.27 44.46 16.73
N LYS A 173 27.07 45.01 17.00
CA LYS A 173 25.86 44.20 17.20
C LYS A 173 25.18 43.78 15.92
N ASP A 174 25.25 44.58 14.87
CA ASP A 174 24.47 44.39 13.64
C ASP A 174 24.86 43.11 12.88
N ALA A 175 26.17 42.85 12.75
CA ALA A 175 26.67 41.63 12.08
C ALA A 175 26.31 40.35 12.87
N ILE A 176 26.35 40.43 14.20
CA ILE A 176 25.98 39.30 15.08
C ILE A 176 24.48 39.05 15.02
N ASP A 177 23.66 40.09 15.00
CA ASP A 177 22.20 39.99 14.89
C ASP A 177 21.78 39.37 13.54
N GLU A 178 22.45 39.68 12.45
CA GLU A 178 22.23 39.02 11.14
C GLU A 178 22.56 37.52 11.20
N HIS A 179 23.66 37.17 11.86
CA HIS A 179 24.05 35.76 11.99
C HIS A 179 23.06 34.96 12.88
N LEU A 180 22.62 35.54 13.97
CA LEU A 180 21.58 34.98 14.84
C LEU A 180 20.24 34.76 14.09
N LYS A 181 19.85 35.67 13.21
CA LYS A 181 18.65 35.48 12.37
C LYS A 181 18.79 34.28 11.44
N MET A 182 19.96 34.10 10.81
CA MET A 182 20.19 32.94 9.95
C MET A 182 20.14 31.63 10.72
N LEU A 183 20.76 31.57 11.90
CA LEU A 183 20.73 30.38 12.77
C LEU A 183 19.31 30.07 13.25
N ALA A 184 18.54 31.08 13.66
CA ALA A 184 17.14 30.92 14.06
C ALA A 184 16.26 30.39 12.92
N HIS A 185 16.46 30.89 11.70
CA HIS A 185 15.74 30.40 10.53
C HIS A 185 16.09 28.93 10.21
N ARG A 186 17.37 28.58 10.29
CA ARG A 186 17.82 27.19 10.07
C ARG A 186 17.26 26.25 11.13
N LEU A 187 17.24 26.68 12.39
CA LEU A 187 16.62 25.93 13.48
C LEU A 187 15.14 25.67 13.23
N PHE A 188 14.40 26.70 12.84
CA PHE A 188 12.97 26.60 12.51
C PHE A 188 12.71 25.58 11.38
N VAL A 189 13.56 25.53 10.35
CA VAL A 189 13.42 24.56 9.23
C VAL A 189 13.70 23.13 9.68
N LEU A 190 14.59 22.91 10.66
CA LEU A 190 14.93 21.59 11.18
C LEU A 190 13.91 21.04 12.20
N GLU A 191 13.18 21.95 12.88
CA GLU A 191 12.15 21.60 13.87
C GLU A 191 10.75 21.46 13.26
N ALA A 192 10.51 21.89 12.00
CA ALA A 192 9.25 21.78 11.27
C ALA A 192 9.05 20.39 10.66
#